data_b286ca22ac83ffbe1ebfd25b96a1ec3f
#
_entry.id   b286ca22ac83ffbe1ebfd25b96a1ec3f
#
_cell.length_a   1.000
_cell.length_b   1.000
_cell.length_c   1.000
_cell.angle_alpha   90.00
_cell.angle_beta   90.00
_cell.angle_gamma   90.00
#
_symmetry.space_group_name_H-M   'P 1'
#
loop_
_entity.id
_entity.type
_entity.pdbx_description
1 polymer ?
#
loop_
_entity_poly.entity_id
_entity_poly.type
_entity_poly.pdbx_seq_one_letter_code
_entity_poly.pdbx_strand_id
1 'polypeptide(L)'
;NFSAKIFTFFRKKCIFPLFWGFVERFLLYLCRFINHMNMDKGKFYSGLFIMVGLVVLGMMFPRAVEKYRSYDRTVNVKGLCEKEVKADKVIWPVVYKVMANDIQSIYDQTDRNNETIVDFLEAGGIDASEITVSVPQISDKFANEYGNNDRAYRYIATNVITVCTDKVDNVLGLMSKQSDLLKKGIVTGGNTWENPVE
;
A
#
# COMPACT_ATOMS: atom_id res chain seq x y z
N ASN A 1 -31.33 51.08 20.81
CA ASN A 1 -31.59 49.66 21.21
C ASN A 1 -31.71 48.66 20.04
N PHE A 2 -31.71 49.15 18.80
CA PHE A 2 -31.75 48.26 17.62
C PHE A 2 -30.34 47.75 17.24
N SER A 3 -29.30 48.51 17.49
CA SER A 3 -27.90 48.20 17.22
C SER A 3 -27.35 47.03 18.05
N ALA A 4 -27.80 46.88 19.30
CA ALA A 4 -27.31 45.86 20.22
C ALA A 4 -27.84 44.44 19.90
N LYS A 5 -29.03 44.31 19.28
CA LYS A 5 -29.60 43.01 18.89
C LYS A 5 -28.99 42.44 17.62
N ILE A 6 -28.51 43.28 16.71
CA ILE A 6 -27.80 42.83 15.50
C ILE A 6 -26.41 42.29 15.89
N PHE A 7 -25.78 42.87 16.90
CA PHE A 7 -24.45 42.49 17.37
C PHE A 7 -24.41 41.11 18.03
N THR A 8 -25.47 40.69 18.71
CA THR A 8 -25.59 39.39 19.38
C THR A 8 -25.93 38.23 18.42
N PHE A 9 -26.63 38.51 17.31
CA PHE A 9 -26.99 37.52 16.33
C PHE A 9 -25.79 37.03 15.49
N PHE A 10 -24.82 37.92 15.20
CA PHE A 10 -23.64 37.61 14.41
C PHE A 10 -22.50 36.94 15.21
N ARG A 11 -22.51 37.02 16.55
CA ARG A 11 -21.47 36.45 17.41
C ARG A 11 -21.51 34.89 17.51
N LYS A 12 -22.58 34.24 17.08
CA LYS A 12 -22.78 32.77 17.25
C LYS A 12 -22.31 31.90 16.09
N LYS A 13 -21.78 32.47 15.01
CA LYS A 13 -21.16 31.67 13.93
C LYS A 13 -19.70 32.02 13.73
N CYS A 14 -18.86 31.54 14.64
CA CYS A 14 -17.41 31.60 14.54
C CYS A 14 -16.91 30.78 13.34
N ILE A 15 -16.50 31.46 12.25
CA ILE A 15 -15.61 30.82 11.25
C ILE A 15 -14.44 31.73 10.82
N PHE A 16 -14.40 33.04 11.15
CA PHE A 16 -13.24 33.86 10.74
C PHE A 16 -12.98 35.05 11.67
N PRO A 17 -12.25 34.88 12.78
CA PRO A 17 -11.94 36.03 13.68
C PRO A 17 -11.01 37.06 13.04
N LEU A 18 -10.16 36.69 12.09
CA LEU A 18 -9.26 37.60 11.36
C LEU A 18 -9.99 38.49 10.34
N PHE A 19 -11.01 37.94 9.68
CA PHE A 19 -11.80 38.70 8.70
C PHE A 19 -12.71 39.73 9.35
N TRP A 20 -13.26 39.44 10.54
CA TRP A 20 -14.09 40.36 11.30
C TRP A 20 -13.32 41.56 11.79
N GLY A 21 -12.12 41.40 12.30
CA GLY A 21 -11.24 42.47 12.73
C GLY A 21 -10.83 43.44 11.59
N PHE A 22 -10.70 42.90 10.37
CA PHE A 22 -10.41 43.70 9.18
C PHE A 22 -11.63 44.52 8.73
N VAL A 23 -12.82 43.94 8.74
CA VAL A 23 -14.09 44.58 8.37
C VAL A 23 -14.42 45.71 9.38
N GLU A 24 -14.21 45.50 10.66
CA GLU A 24 -14.46 46.49 11.72
C GLU A 24 -13.52 47.67 11.59
N ARG A 25 -12.24 47.47 11.37
CA ARG A 25 -11.27 48.55 11.11
C ARG A 25 -11.57 49.30 9.83
N PHE A 26 -11.96 48.58 8.77
CA PHE A 26 -12.32 49.19 7.49
C PHE A 26 -13.58 50.06 7.62
N LEU A 27 -14.59 49.62 8.35
CA LEU A 27 -15.80 50.42 8.63
C LEU A 27 -15.50 51.67 9.46
N LEU A 28 -14.61 51.58 10.43
CA LEU A 28 -14.17 52.75 11.22
C LEU A 28 -13.39 53.76 10.38
N TYR A 29 -12.53 53.30 9.48
CA TYR A 29 -11.82 54.14 8.51
C TYR A 29 -12.79 54.83 7.52
N LEU A 30 -13.76 54.08 7.01
CA LEU A 30 -14.81 54.63 6.14
C LEU A 30 -15.68 55.70 6.85
N CYS A 31 -16.09 55.42 8.06
CA CYS A 31 -16.88 56.36 8.87
C CYS A 31 -16.10 57.65 9.16
N ARG A 32 -14.81 57.56 9.45
CA ARG A 32 -13.92 58.72 9.69
C ARG A 32 -13.64 59.49 8.40
N PHE A 33 -13.53 58.82 7.25
CA PHE A 33 -13.32 59.43 5.93
C PHE A 33 -14.58 60.18 5.45
N ILE A 34 -15.76 59.59 5.65
CA ILE A 34 -17.06 60.22 5.30
C ILE A 34 -17.30 61.48 6.11
N ASN A 35 -16.90 61.51 7.38
CA ASN A 35 -17.09 62.68 8.28
C ASN A 35 -16.13 63.81 7.96
N HIS A 36 -15.07 63.59 7.19
CA HIS A 36 -14.08 64.61 6.82
C HIS A 36 -14.32 65.24 5.44
N MET A 37 -15.25 64.70 4.65
CA MET A 37 -15.52 65.16 3.30
C MET A 37 -16.81 66.01 3.25
N ASN A 38 -16.62 67.32 3.04
CA ASN A 38 -17.68 68.28 2.72
C ASN A 38 -18.14 68.02 1.26
N MET A 39 -19.05 67.05 1.04
CA MET A 39 -19.41 66.57 -0.30
C MET A 39 -20.81 67.00 -0.73
N ASP A 40 -20.91 67.41 -2.00
CA ASP A 40 -22.17 67.63 -2.67
C ASP A 40 -23.07 66.37 -2.60
N LYS A 41 -24.36 66.58 -2.31
CA LYS A 41 -25.32 65.50 -2.05
C LYS A 41 -25.36 64.45 -3.17
N GLY A 42 -25.10 64.79 -4.42
CA GLY A 42 -25.08 63.86 -5.56
C GLY A 42 -23.89 62.87 -5.52
N LYS A 43 -22.70 63.31 -5.11
CA LYS A 43 -21.50 62.45 -5.00
C LYS A 43 -21.60 61.53 -3.79
N PHE A 44 -22.31 61.91 -2.73
CA PHE A 44 -22.56 61.05 -1.57
C PHE A 44 -23.40 59.84 -1.90
N TYR A 45 -24.47 60.00 -2.69
CA TYR A 45 -25.30 58.86 -3.11
C TYR A 45 -24.58 57.90 -4.01
N SER A 46 -23.70 58.36 -4.90
CA SER A 46 -22.93 57.49 -5.78
C SER A 46 -21.92 56.63 -4.97
N GLY A 47 -21.26 57.22 -3.99
CA GLY A 47 -20.37 56.47 -3.10
C GLY A 47 -21.08 55.46 -2.23
N LEU A 48 -22.29 55.78 -1.75
CA LEU A 48 -23.14 54.86 -1.01
C LEU A 48 -23.57 53.64 -1.85
N PHE A 49 -23.93 53.82 -3.12
CA PHE A 49 -24.30 52.75 -4.03
C PHE A 49 -23.12 51.80 -4.31
N ILE A 50 -21.92 52.34 -4.52
CA ILE A 50 -20.71 51.53 -4.72
C ILE A 50 -20.38 50.69 -3.46
N MET A 51 -20.51 51.32 -2.27
CA MET A 51 -20.28 50.65 -1.00
C MET A 51 -21.26 49.47 -0.78
N VAL A 52 -22.54 49.65 -1.03
CA VAL A 52 -23.57 48.63 -0.92
C VAL A 52 -23.29 47.49 -1.93
N GLY A 53 -22.91 47.82 -3.18
CA GLY A 53 -22.53 46.82 -4.18
C GLY A 53 -21.34 45.97 -3.77
N LEU A 54 -20.30 46.55 -3.18
CA LEU A 54 -19.13 45.83 -2.65
C LEU A 54 -19.48 44.93 -1.47
N VAL A 55 -20.35 45.36 -0.58
CA VAL A 55 -20.81 44.53 0.55
C VAL A 55 -21.61 43.32 0.07
N VAL A 56 -22.49 43.48 -0.91
CA VAL A 56 -23.26 42.40 -1.53
C VAL A 56 -22.34 41.41 -2.23
N LEU A 57 -21.36 41.89 -3.00
CA LEU A 57 -20.33 41.08 -3.64
C LEU A 57 -19.52 40.28 -2.63
N GLY A 58 -19.08 40.91 -1.53
CA GLY A 58 -18.32 40.27 -0.46
C GLY A 58 -19.12 39.17 0.27
N MET A 59 -20.47 39.33 0.37
CA MET A 59 -21.32 38.27 0.97
C MET A 59 -21.60 37.11 0.02
N MET A 60 -21.61 37.35 -1.29
CA MET A 60 -21.87 36.29 -2.29
C MET A 60 -20.62 35.44 -2.58
N PHE A 61 -19.44 36.02 -2.46
CA PHE A 61 -18.18 35.36 -2.80
C PHE A 61 -17.91 34.08 -1.97
N PRO A 62 -18.03 34.06 -0.63
CA PRO A 62 -17.81 32.87 0.16
C PRO A 62 -18.82 31.74 -0.14
N ARG A 63 -20.07 32.11 -0.48
CA ARG A 63 -21.09 31.11 -0.87
C ARG A 63 -20.77 30.45 -2.21
N ALA A 64 -20.24 31.21 -3.16
CA ALA A 64 -19.82 30.68 -4.46
C ALA A 64 -18.61 29.71 -4.32
N VAL A 65 -17.64 30.08 -3.46
CA VAL A 65 -16.46 29.23 -3.20
C VAL A 65 -16.83 27.96 -2.43
N GLU A 66 -17.74 28.01 -1.47
CA GLU A 66 -18.23 26.80 -0.77
C GLU A 66 -18.94 25.86 -1.74
N LYS A 67 -19.73 26.37 -2.66
CA LYS A 67 -20.41 25.54 -3.65
C LYS A 67 -19.44 24.90 -4.64
N TYR A 68 -18.37 25.60 -5.01
CA TYR A 68 -17.29 25.04 -5.85
C TYR A 68 -16.51 23.94 -5.14
N ARG A 69 -16.24 24.12 -3.86
CA ARG A 69 -15.50 23.15 -3.03
C ARG A 69 -16.30 21.90 -2.67
N SER A 70 -17.64 21.96 -2.72
CA SER A 70 -18.50 20.80 -2.45
C SER A 70 -18.57 19.84 -3.63
N TYR A 71 -18.21 20.29 -4.84
CA TYR A 71 -18.17 19.43 -6.05
C TYR A 71 -16.96 18.49 -6.05
N ASP A 72 -15.86 18.81 -5.37
CA ASP A 72 -14.62 18.01 -5.35
C ASP A 72 -14.56 16.95 -4.23
N ARG A 73 -15.63 16.77 -3.46
CA ARG A 73 -15.69 15.72 -2.43
C ARG A 73 -16.21 14.40 -3.03
N THR A 74 -15.50 13.88 -4.00
CA THR A 74 -15.66 12.48 -4.41
C THR A 74 -14.83 11.61 -3.48
N VAL A 75 -15.50 10.91 -2.57
CA VAL A 75 -14.87 9.84 -1.79
C VAL A 75 -14.86 8.60 -2.67
N ASN A 76 -13.71 8.28 -3.26
CA ASN A 76 -13.49 7.01 -3.94
C ASN A 76 -13.38 5.91 -2.87
N VAL A 77 -14.48 5.25 -2.58
CA VAL A 77 -14.50 4.06 -1.71
C VAL A 77 -14.26 2.86 -2.63
N LYS A 78 -13.07 2.26 -2.58
CA LYS A 78 -12.84 0.93 -3.13
C LYS A 78 -13.45 -0.06 -2.14
N GLY A 79 -14.61 -0.60 -2.46
CA GLY A 79 -15.19 -1.73 -1.75
C GLY A 79 -14.35 -2.96 -2.09
N LEU A 80 -13.66 -3.54 -1.11
CA LEU A 80 -13.07 -4.86 -1.22
C LEU A 80 -14.17 -5.85 -0.85
N CYS A 81 -14.54 -6.74 -1.78
CA CYS A 81 -15.42 -7.87 -1.51
C CYS A 81 -14.53 -9.12 -1.54
N GLU A 82 -14.21 -9.65 -0.38
CA GLU A 82 -13.51 -10.92 -0.24
C GLU A 82 -14.52 -12.03 -0.02
N LYS A 83 -14.43 -13.07 -0.84
CA LYS A 83 -15.20 -14.30 -0.68
C LYS A 83 -14.20 -15.45 -0.56
N GLU A 84 -14.19 -16.09 0.57
CA GLU A 84 -13.45 -17.34 0.75
C GLU A 84 -14.08 -18.44 -0.11
N VAL A 85 -13.28 -19.00 -1.00
CA VAL A 85 -13.65 -20.17 -1.81
C VAL A 85 -12.61 -21.24 -1.54
N LYS A 86 -13.07 -22.51 -1.51
CA LYS A 86 -12.15 -23.65 -1.38
C LYS A 86 -11.30 -23.72 -2.66
N ALA A 87 -9.96 -23.82 -2.47
CA ALA A 87 -9.04 -24.00 -3.60
C ALA A 87 -9.30 -25.35 -4.27
N ASP A 88 -9.34 -25.35 -5.59
CA ASP A 88 -9.51 -26.52 -6.45
C ASP A 88 -8.17 -26.99 -7.05
N LYS A 89 -7.14 -26.14 -6.97
CA LYS A 89 -5.76 -26.46 -7.37
C LYS A 89 -4.78 -25.95 -6.34
N VAL A 90 -3.64 -26.62 -6.27
CA VAL A 90 -2.52 -26.19 -5.44
C VAL A 90 -1.22 -26.26 -6.23
N ILE A 91 -0.41 -25.23 -6.12
CA ILE A 91 0.97 -25.17 -6.61
C ILE A 91 1.87 -25.07 -5.39
N TRP A 92 2.67 -26.11 -5.18
CA TRP A 92 3.58 -26.18 -4.05
C TRP A 92 5.04 -26.31 -4.50
N PRO A 93 5.84 -25.23 -4.40
CA PRO A 93 7.27 -25.31 -4.66
C PRO A 93 8.03 -25.83 -3.45
N VAL A 94 8.68 -26.95 -3.58
CA VAL A 94 9.61 -27.52 -2.58
C VAL A 94 11.02 -27.08 -2.93
N VAL A 95 11.53 -26.10 -2.18
CA VAL A 95 12.88 -25.55 -2.38
C VAL A 95 13.85 -26.21 -1.42
N TYR A 96 15.00 -26.67 -1.92
CA TYR A 96 16.08 -27.16 -1.09
C TYR A 96 17.45 -26.69 -1.60
N LYS A 97 18.45 -26.72 -0.72
CA LYS A 97 19.82 -26.26 -1.02
C LYS A 97 20.81 -27.37 -0.76
N VAL A 98 21.80 -27.48 -1.65
CA VAL A 98 22.95 -28.37 -1.54
C VAL A 98 24.20 -27.52 -1.51
N MET A 99 25.15 -27.89 -0.65
CA MET A 99 26.42 -27.17 -0.49
C MET A 99 27.58 -28.14 -0.64
N ALA A 100 28.54 -27.83 -1.53
CA ALA A 100 29.74 -28.62 -1.70
C ALA A 100 30.91 -27.77 -2.21
N ASN A 101 32.13 -28.35 -2.18
CA ASN A 101 33.34 -27.71 -2.71
C ASN A 101 33.65 -28.14 -4.15
N ASP A 102 32.98 -29.17 -4.63
CA ASP A 102 33.14 -29.72 -5.97
C ASP A 102 31.77 -29.76 -6.69
N ILE A 103 31.77 -29.39 -7.98
CA ILE A 103 30.56 -29.33 -8.79
C ILE A 103 29.98 -30.74 -9.02
N GLN A 104 30.82 -31.76 -9.22
CA GLN A 104 30.36 -33.11 -9.40
C GLN A 104 29.57 -33.62 -8.18
N SER A 105 30.10 -33.35 -6.99
CA SER A 105 29.43 -33.67 -5.74
C SER A 105 28.08 -32.98 -5.58
N ILE A 106 27.93 -31.77 -6.13
CA ILE A 106 26.63 -31.05 -6.13
C ILE A 106 25.62 -31.77 -6.99
N TYR A 107 26.01 -32.19 -8.21
CA TYR A 107 25.11 -32.92 -9.11
C TYR A 107 24.68 -34.26 -8.50
N ASP A 108 25.62 -35.04 -8.00
CA ASP A 108 25.33 -36.33 -7.40
C ASP A 108 24.42 -36.26 -6.17
N GLN A 109 24.58 -35.19 -5.36
CA GLN A 109 23.72 -34.94 -4.19
C GLN A 109 22.35 -34.42 -4.64
N THR A 110 22.30 -33.53 -5.62
CA THR A 110 21.06 -33.00 -6.15
C THR A 110 20.19 -34.09 -6.75
N ASP A 111 20.77 -35.02 -7.55
CA ASP A 111 20.05 -36.14 -8.14
C ASP A 111 19.47 -37.08 -7.08
N ARG A 112 20.26 -37.47 -6.08
CA ARG A 112 19.77 -38.27 -4.95
C ARG A 112 18.67 -37.61 -4.17
N ASN A 113 18.80 -36.29 -3.93
CA ASN A 113 17.78 -35.51 -3.23
C ASN A 113 16.50 -35.39 -4.05
N ASN A 114 16.63 -35.19 -5.38
CA ASN A 114 15.49 -35.20 -6.29
C ASN A 114 14.71 -36.51 -6.23
N GLU A 115 15.40 -37.63 -6.38
CA GLU A 115 14.78 -38.98 -6.29
C GLU A 115 14.08 -39.15 -4.93
N THR A 116 14.76 -38.80 -3.82
CA THR A 116 14.18 -38.92 -2.48
C THR A 116 12.94 -38.08 -2.27
N ILE A 117 12.91 -36.84 -2.83
CA ILE A 117 11.76 -35.94 -2.74
C ILE A 117 10.63 -36.46 -3.64
N VAL A 118 10.92 -36.89 -4.85
CA VAL A 118 9.92 -37.44 -5.78
C VAL A 118 9.28 -38.68 -5.16
N ASP A 119 10.06 -39.62 -4.63
CA ASP A 119 9.56 -40.81 -3.93
C ASP A 119 8.65 -40.44 -2.74
N PHE A 120 9.02 -39.39 -1.99
CA PHE A 120 8.20 -38.91 -0.87
C PHE A 120 6.87 -38.34 -1.36
N LEU A 121 6.86 -37.60 -2.47
CA LEU A 121 5.65 -36.99 -3.04
C LEU A 121 4.74 -38.10 -3.66
N GLU A 122 5.30 -39.05 -4.36
CA GLU A 122 4.56 -40.22 -4.94
C GLU A 122 3.94 -41.08 -3.84
N ALA A 123 4.69 -41.38 -2.78
CA ALA A 123 4.17 -42.06 -1.59
C ALA A 123 3.00 -41.29 -0.91
N GLY A 124 2.94 -39.98 -1.10
CA GLY A 124 1.83 -39.13 -0.65
C GLY A 124 0.62 -39.11 -1.60
N GLY A 125 0.69 -39.84 -2.74
CA GLY A 125 -0.41 -39.91 -3.69
C GLY A 125 -0.43 -38.85 -4.78
N ILE A 126 0.72 -38.20 -5.02
CA ILE A 126 0.91 -37.25 -6.12
C ILE A 126 1.42 -38.06 -7.34
N ASP A 127 0.87 -37.84 -8.52
CA ASP A 127 1.30 -38.52 -9.73
C ASP A 127 2.58 -37.89 -10.30
N ALA A 128 3.47 -38.67 -10.87
CA ALA A 128 4.73 -38.19 -11.46
C ALA A 128 4.52 -37.09 -12.53
N SER A 129 3.38 -37.09 -13.21
CA SER A 129 3.01 -36.07 -14.20
C SER A 129 2.68 -34.69 -13.58
N GLU A 130 2.38 -34.65 -12.29
CA GLU A 130 2.06 -33.45 -11.51
C GLU A 130 3.31 -32.86 -10.85
N ILE A 131 4.48 -33.53 -10.98
CA ILE A 131 5.75 -33.14 -10.38
C ILE A 131 6.67 -32.59 -11.47
N THR A 132 7.17 -31.38 -11.28
CA THR A 132 8.14 -30.76 -12.19
C THR A 132 9.43 -30.48 -11.43
N VAL A 133 10.53 -31.07 -11.85
CA VAL A 133 11.86 -30.82 -11.30
C VAL A 133 12.54 -29.73 -12.12
N SER A 134 12.92 -28.63 -11.48
CA SER A 134 13.62 -27.51 -12.12
C SER A 134 15.13 -27.82 -12.28
N VAL A 135 15.79 -27.11 -13.18
CA VAL A 135 17.25 -27.15 -13.27
C VAL A 135 17.86 -26.45 -12.06
N PRO A 136 18.86 -27.07 -11.37
CA PRO A 136 19.48 -26.45 -10.20
C PRO A 136 20.23 -25.16 -10.55
N GLN A 137 20.03 -24.12 -9.75
CA GLN A 137 20.79 -22.87 -9.84
C GLN A 137 22.05 -22.97 -8.96
N ILE A 138 23.22 -22.94 -9.58
CA ILE A 138 24.51 -23.06 -8.89
C ILE A 138 25.13 -21.68 -8.76
N SER A 139 25.49 -21.27 -7.53
CA SER A 139 26.21 -20.04 -7.23
C SER A 139 27.60 -20.35 -6.68
N ASP A 140 28.63 -19.80 -7.32
CA ASP A 140 30.01 -19.80 -6.78
C ASP A 140 30.18 -18.62 -5.83
N LYS A 141 30.33 -18.94 -4.56
CA LYS A 141 30.45 -17.93 -3.50
C LYS A 141 31.81 -17.21 -3.50
N PHE A 142 32.83 -17.81 -4.10
CA PHE A 142 34.14 -17.16 -4.19
C PHE A 142 34.23 -16.19 -5.36
N ALA A 143 33.41 -16.34 -6.38
CA ALA A 143 33.39 -15.45 -7.53
C ALA A 143 32.61 -14.13 -7.29
N ASN A 144 31.65 -14.14 -6.36
CA ASN A 144 30.65 -13.05 -6.22
C ASN A 144 30.87 -12.11 -5.04
N GLU A 145 31.88 -12.32 -4.18
CA GLU A 145 32.05 -11.49 -2.97
C GLU A 145 33.49 -11.01 -2.74
N TYR A 146 33.60 -9.70 -2.62
CA TYR A 146 34.74 -9.02 -2.04
C TYR A 146 34.73 -9.26 -0.51
N GLY A 147 35.55 -10.16 0.01
CA GLY A 147 35.66 -10.38 1.45
C GLY A 147 36.32 -11.69 1.82
N ASN A 148 36.57 -11.89 3.12
CA ASN A 148 37.30 -12.97 3.71
C ASN A 148 36.79 -14.36 3.27
N ASN A 149 37.66 -15.17 2.65
CA ASN A 149 37.39 -16.50 2.11
C ASN A 149 37.27 -17.60 3.17
N ASP A 150 36.86 -17.29 4.37
CA ASP A 150 36.74 -18.23 5.50
C ASP A 150 35.38 -18.97 5.47
N ARG A 151 35.00 -19.50 4.30
CA ARG A 151 33.75 -20.22 4.10
C ARG A 151 33.97 -21.71 3.94
N ALA A 152 33.12 -22.47 4.60
CA ALA A 152 33.19 -23.94 4.58
C ALA A 152 32.90 -24.55 3.19
N TYR A 153 32.09 -23.85 2.35
CA TYR A 153 31.66 -24.37 1.04
C TYR A 153 31.78 -23.30 -0.05
N ARG A 154 32.28 -23.74 -1.21
CA ARG A 154 32.46 -22.89 -2.39
C ARG A 154 31.19 -22.75 -3.21
N TYR A 155 30.50 -23.84 -3.48
CA TYR A 155 29.31 -23.87 -4.32
C TYR A 155 28.06 -24.09 -3.52
N ILE A 156 27.00 -23.35 -3.86
CA ILE A 156 25.65 -23.56 -3.34
C ILE A 156 24.74 -23.77 -4.52
N ALA A 157 24.07 -24.91 -4.58
CA ALA A 157 23.00 -25.19 -5.52
C ALA A 157 21.65 -25.02 -4.84
N THR A 158 20.77 -24.27 -5.47
CA THR A 158 19.35 -24.17 -5.08
C THR A 158 18.54 -24.87 -6.13
N ASN A 159 17.73 -25.84 -5.72
CA ASN A 159 16.82 -26.56 -6.60
C ASN A 159 15.38 -26.41 -6.12
N VAL A 160 14.45 -26.45 -7.08
CA VAL A 160 13.02 -26.30 -6.84
C VAL A 160 12.29 -27.47 -7.51
N ILE A 161 11.49 -28.18 -6.73
CA ILE A 161 10.57 -29.20 -7.22
C ILE A 161 9.16 -28.64 -7.04
N THR A 162 8.45 -28.43 -8.15
CA THR A 162 7.11 -27.85 -8.13
C THR A 162 6.07 -28.97 -8.31
N VAL A 163 5.15 -29.04 -7.38
CA VAL A 163 3.96 -29.90 -7.44
C VAL A 163 2.79 -29.04 -7.89
N CYS A 164 2.09 -29.50 -8.95
CA CYS A 164 0.86 -28.84 -9.44
C CYS A 164 -0.25 -29.90 -9.55
N THR A 165 -1.18 -29.88 -8.60
CA THR A 165 -2.22 -30.92 -8.52
C THR A 165 -3.56 -30.35 -8.05
N ASP A 166 -4.65 -31.08 -8.38
CA ASP A 166 -6.00 -30.80 -7.89
C ASP A 166 -6.27 -31.47 -6.53
N LYS A 167 -5.34 -32.30 -6.03
CA LYS A 167 -5.44 -33.07 -4.78
C LYS A 167 -4.99 -32.25 -3.57
N VAL A 168 -5.66 -31.15 -3.31
CA VAL A 168 -5.27 -30.15 -2.26
C VAL A 168 -5.09 -30.80 -0.89
N ASP A 169 -6.01 -31.67 -0.47
CA ASP A 169 -5.99 -32.29 0.86
C ASP A 169 -4.74 -33.20 1.05
N ASN A 170 -4.27 -33.86 -0.03
CA ASN A 170 -3.06 -34.69 -0.01
C ASN A 170 -1.82 -33.82 0.20
N VAL A 171 -1.73 -32.70 -0.53
CA VAL A 171 -0.59 -31.78 -0.43
C VAL A 171 -0.52 -31.18 0.97
N LEU A 172 -1.64 -30.75 1.57
CA LEU A 172 -1.69 -30.25 2.94
C LEU A 172 -1.20 -31.31 3.94
N GLY A 173 -1.59 -32.58 3.73
CA GLY A 173 -1.08 -33.70 4.52
C GLY A 173 0.43 -33.92 4.36
N LEU A 174 0.99 -33.76 3.16
CA LEU A 174 2.42 -33.87 2.89
C LEU A 174 3.21 -32.68 3.46
N MET A 175 2.68 -31.47 3.39
CA MET A 175 3.28 -30.28 4.00
C MET A 175 3.48 -30.46 5.51
N SER A 176 2.51 -31.07 6.20
CA SER A 176 2.64 -31.38 7.63
C SER A 176 3.70 -32.44 7.93
N LYS A 177 4.02 -33.32 6.97
CA LYS A 177 5.05 -34.38 7.06
C LYS A 177 6.40 -33.97 6.47
N GLN A 178 6.57 -32.71 6.07
CA GLN A 178 7.82 -32.19 5.49
C GLN A 178 9.04 -32.41 6.42
N SER A 179 8.81 -32.50 7.74
CA SER A 179 9.85 -32.84 8.72
C SER A 179 10.50 -34.22 8.47
N ASP A 180 9.86 -35.11 7.75
CA ASP A 180 10.43 -36.44 7.42
C ASP A 180 11.53 -36.30 6.35
N LEU A 181 11.47 -35.29 5.48
CA LEU A 181 12.57 -34.97 4.56
C LEU A 181 13.80 -34.49 5.31
N LEU A 182 13.60 -33.70 6.40
CA LEU A 182 14.70 -33.28 7.26
C LEU A 182 15.41 -34.47 7.92
N LYS A 183 14.68 -35.53 8.33
CA LYS A 183 15.27 -36.77 8.88
C LYS A 183 16.11 -37.52 7.84
N LYS A 184 15.80 -37.36 6.55
CA LYS A 184 16.57 -37.88 5.44
C LYS A 184 17.77 -37.00 5.06
N GLY A 185 18.01 -35.92 5.78
CA GLY A 185 19.11 -34.98 5.57
C GLY A 185 18.86 -33.92 4.51
N ILE A 186 17.64 -33.80 4.01
CA ILE A 186 17.26 -32.80 3.01
C ILE A 186 16.70 -31.57 3.76
N VAL A 187 17.47 -30.49 3.77
CA VAL A 187 17.01 -29.22 4.34
C VAL A 187 16.12 -28.51 3.34
N THR A 188 14.83 -28.67 3.50
CA THR A 188 13.83 -27.93 2.75
C THR A 188 13.59 -26.57 3.43
N GLY A 189 13.65 -25.52 2.68
CA GLY A 189 13.41 -24.17 3.16
C GLY A 189 14.02 -23.18 2.18
N GLY A 190 13.21 -22.41 1.54
CA GLY A 190 13.56 -21.25 0.76
C GLY A 190 13.07 -19.98 1.47
N ASN A 191 13.43 -18.84 0.95
CA ASN A 191 12.81 -17.59 1.33
C ASN A 191 11.31 -17.70 1.01
N THR A 192 10.48 -17.82 2.02
CA THR A 192 9.00 -17.90 1.89
C THR A 192 8.41 -16.72 1.10
N TRP A 193 9.18 -15.64 0.97
CA TRP A 193 8.82 -14.44 0.20
C TRP A 193 9.06 -14.58 -1.30
N GLU A 194 9.99 -15.47 -1.72
CA GLU A 194 10.31 -15.70 -3.14
C GLU A 194 9.47 -16.82 -3.77
N ASN A 195 8.96 -17.75 -2.96
CA ASN A 195 8.17 -18.89 -3.42
C ASN A 195 6.95 -19.10 -2.50
N PRO A 196 5.94 -18.22 -2.55
CA PRO A 196 4.68 -18.48 -1.84
C PRO A 196 3.98 -19.70 -2.42
N VAL A 197 3.23 -20.40 -1.58
CA VAL A 197 2.30 -21.45 -2.01
C VAL A 197 1.04 -20.77 -2.54
N GLU A 198 0.67 -21.02 -3.78
CA GLU A 198 -0.53 -20.52 -4.45
C GLU A 198 -1.62 -21.59 -4.59
#